data_93646f964e641616c514adc32e28f9f3
#
_entry.id   93646f964e641616c514adc32e28f9f3
#
_cell.length_a   1.000
_cell.length_b   1.000
_cell.length_c   1.000
_cell.angle_alpha   90.00
_cell.angle_beta   90.00
_cell.angle_gamma   90.00
#
_symmetry.space_group_name_H-M   'P 1'
#
loop_
_entity.id
_entity.type
_entity.pdbx_description
1 polymer ?
#
loop_
_entity_poly.entity_id
_entity_poly.type
_entity_poly.pdbx_seq_one_letter_code
_entity_poly.pdbx_strand_id
1 'polypeptide(L)'
;MNAIDCRGLRKTYEGFALHDLSFSLPSGTILGLVGENGAGKSTTLRLLMNTIGRDAGSVSLLGVDNQSKDFLRVKQDIGIVLDESCLPETLTAREVGKLMALTYERWEPETFSGYLTRFSIPLDKANKDFSRGMKMKLALAVALSHRAKLLLL
;
A
#
# COMPACT_ATOMS: atom_id res chain seq x y z
N MET A 1 -0.73 3.83 20.95
CA MET A 1 -1.65 4.19 19.86
C MET A 1 -1.60 3.06 18.82
N ASN A 2 -2.74 2.64 18.26
CA ASN A 2 -2.74 1.65 17.20
C ASN A 2 -2.51 2.30 15.84
N ALA A 3 -1.63 1.71 15.03
CA ALA A 3 -1.46 2.10 13.62
C ALA A 3 -2.61 1.55 12.76
N ILE A 4 -3.17 0.37 13.14
CA ILE A 4 -4.38 -0.20 12.56
C ILE A 4 -5.32 -0.62 13.67
N ASP A 5 -6.60 -0.32 13.55
CA ASP A 5 -7.68 -0.88 14.35
C ASP A 5 -8.80 -1.34 13.39
N CYS A 6 -9.05 -2.64 13.34
CA CYS A 6 -10.02 -3.28 12.46
C CYS A 6 -10.97 -4.12 13.31
N ARG A 7 -12.29 -3.90 13.18
CA ARG A 7 -13.31 -4.58 13.98
C ARG A 7 -14.46 -5.05 13.12
N GLY A 8 -14.75 -6.34 13.18
CA GLY A 8 -15.89 -6.96 12.53
C GLY A 8 -15.94 -6.74 11.02
N LEU A 9 -14.77 -6.64 10.38
CA LEU A 9 -14.68 -6.33 8.95
C LEU A 9 -15.28 -7.46 8.13
N ARG A 10 -16.20 -7.12 7.23
CA ARG A 10 -16.88 -8.06 6.32
C ARG A 10 -16.84 -7.58 4.89
N LYS A 11 -16.64 -8.53 4.00
CA LYS A 11 -16.78 -8.34 2.56
C LYS A 11 -17.21 -9.64 1.89
N THR A 12 -18.26 -9.56 1.09
CA THR A 12 -18.80 -10.70 0.36
C THR A 12 -18.71 -10.45 -1.14
N TYR A 13 -18.24 -11.43 -1.86
CA TYR A 13 -18.27 -11.55 -3.31
C TYR A 13 -18.88 -12.89 -3.68
N GLU A 14 -19.28 -13.06 -4.95
CA GLU A 14 -19.67 -14.37 -5.45
C GLU A 14 -18.50 -15.36 -5.31
N GLY A 15 -18.71 -16.42 -4.54
CA GLY A 15 -17.68 -17.45 -4.27
C GLY A 15 -16.64 -17.13 -3.21
N PHE A 16 -16.69 -15.94 -2.57
CA PHE A 16 -15.74 -15.57 -1.50
C PHE A 16 -16.40 -14.68 -0.45
N ALA A 17 -16.09 -14.94 0.81
CA ALA A 17 -16.52 -14.06 1.89
C ALA A 17 -15.43 -13.90 2.96
N LEU A 18 -15.14 -12.66 3.33
CA LEU A 18 -14.36 -12.29 4.51
C LEU A 18 -15.34 -12.06 5.66
N HIS A 19 -15.25 -12.88 6.71
CA HIS A 19 -16.18 -12.83 7.85
C HIS A 19 -15.47 -12.32 9.10
N ASP A 20 -16.06 -11.30 9.75
CA ASP A 20 -15.73 -10.83 11.10
C ASP A 20 -14.22 -10.67 11.39
N LEU A 21 -13.44 -10.20 10.43
CA LEU A 21 -12.02 -9.97 10.64
C LEU A 21 -11.83 -8.83 11.64
N SER A 22 -11.19 -9.13 12.76
CA SER A 22 -10.86 -8.15 13.79
C SER A 22 -9.42 -8.33 14.23
N PHE A 23 -8.65 -7.23 14.19
CA PHE A 23 -7.27 -7.17 14.69
C PHE A 23 -6.86 -5.74 14.95
N SER A 24 -5.80 -5.58 15.73
CA SER A 24 -5.14 -4.29 15.91
C SER A 24 -3.64 -4.43 15.75
N LEU A 25 -3.01 -3.39 15.21
CA LEU A 25 -1.56 -3.27 15.09
C LEU A 25 -1.09 -2.06 15.89
N PRO A 26 -0.44 -2.26 17.04
CA PRO A 26 0.20 -1.16 17.76
C PRO A 26 1.29 -0.50 16.93
N SER A 27 1.47 0.83 17.10
CA SER A 27 2.58 1.54 16.45
C SER A 27 3.92 0.98 16.87
N GLY A 28 4.86 0.87 15.93
CA GLY A 28 6.20 0.34 16.17
C GLY A 28 6.28 -1.19 16.20
N THR A 29 5.23 -1.89 15.79
CA THR A 29 5.20 -3.36 15.69
C THR A 29 4.99 -3.83 14.26
N ILE A 30 5.21 -5.12 14.04
CA ILE A 30 5.00 -5.79 12.75
C ILE A 30 3.92 -6.86 12.94
N LEU A 31 2.97 -6.91 12.01
CA LEU A 31 1.94 -7.93 11.94
C LEU A 31 2.08 -8.72 10.63
N GLY A 32 2.17 -10.04 10.72
CA GLY A 32 2.11 -10.92 9.57
C GLY A 32 0.68 -11.38 9.26
N LEU A 33 0.20 -11.13 8.05
CA LEU A 33 -1.06 -11.67 7.55
C LEU A 33 -0.79 -12.94 6.74
N VAL A 34 -1.06 -14.10 7.34
CA VAL A 34 -0.75 -15.41 6.77
C VAL A 34 -2.04 -16.13 6.37
N GLY A 35 -1.99 -16.87 5.27
CA GLY A 35 -3.12 -17.66 4.78
C GLY A 35 -2.85 -18.17 3.36
N GLU A 36 -3.64 -19.13 2.93
CA GLU A 36 -3.58 -19.71 1.59
C GLU A 36 -3.90 -18.67 0.50
N ASN A 37 -3.62 -19.01 -0.77
CA ASN A 37 -4.05 -18.19 -1.90
C ASN A 37 -5.59 -18.18 -1.94
N GLY A 38 -6.16 -16.97 -2.07
CA GLY A 38 -7.61 -16.80 -1.98
C GLY A 38 -8.18 -16.57 -0.57
N ALA A 39 -7.36 -16.67 0.49
CA ALA A 39 -7.82 -16.46 1.88
C ALA A 39 -8.24 -15.00 2.21
N GLY A 40 -8.11 -14.06 1.26
CA GLY A 40 -8.54 -12.67 1.45
C GLY A 40 -7.45 -11.69 1.89
N LYS A 41 -6.18 -12.07 1.86
CA LYS A 41 -5.08 -11.17 2.26
C LYS A 41 -5.07 -9.85 1.46
N SER A 42 -5.03 -9.93 0.14
CA SER A 42 -5.06 -8.74 -0.74
C SER A 42 -6.39 -7.99 -0.64
N THR A 43 -7.50 -8.70 -0.45
CA THR A 43 -8.82 -8.08 -0.19
C THR A 43 -8.78 -7.26 1.11
N THR A 44 -8.17 -7.80 2.17
CA THR A 44 -7.99 -7.09 3.44
C THR A 44 -7.19 -5.80 3.24
N LEU A 45 -6.04 -5.84 2.55
CA LEU A 45 -5.25 -4.63 2.27
C LEU A 45 -6.05 -3.59 1.47
N ARG A 46 -6.81 -4.02 0.47
CA ARG A 46 -7.69 -3.13 -0.32
C ARG A 46 -8.81 -2.52 0.53
N LEU A 47 -9.39 -3.28 1.46
CA LEU A 47 -10.39 -2.78 2.42
C LEU A 47 -9.77 -1.78 3.41
N LEU A 48 -8.56 -2.04 3.93
CA LEU A 48 -7.84 -1.09 4.79
C LEU A 48 -7.63 0.24 4.08
N MET A 49 -7.22 0.22 2.82
CA MET A 49 -6.99 1.44 2.01
C MET A 49 -8.26 2.07 1.45
N ASN A 50 -9.44 1.48 1.73
CA ASN A 50 -10.73 1.91 1.19
C ASN A 50 -10.72 2.04 -0.35
N THR A 51 -10.01 1.15 -1.03
CA THR A 51 -10.04 1.03 -2.50
C THR A 51 -11.20 0.17 -2.98
N ILE A 52 -11.75 -0.65 -2.09
CA ILE A 52 -13.02 -1.38 -2.22
C ILE A 52 -13.85 -1.12 -0.97
N GLY A 53 -15.17 -1.03 -1.14
CA GLY A 53 -16.10 -0.80 -0.03
C GLY A 53 -16.27 -2.05 0.85
N ARG A 54 -16.28 -1.88 2.17
CA ARG A 54 -16.67 -2.91 3.14
C ARG A 54 -18.19 -3.06 3.22
N ASP A 55 -18.66 -4.25 3.55
CA ASP A 55 -20.10 -4.51 3.76
C ASP A 55 -20.51 -4.27 5.21
N ALA A 56 -19.60 -4.49 6.16
CA ALA A 56 -19.78 -4.19 7.58
C ALA A 56 -18.45 -4.03 8.30
N GLY A 57 -18.52 -3.60 9.57
CA GLY A 57 -17.36 -3.39 10.44
C GLY A 57 -16.77 -1.99 10.36
N SER A 58 -15.67 -1.77 11.07
CA SER A 58 -14.96 -0.49 11.10
C SER A 58 -13.46 -0.70 10.91
N VAL A 59 -12.82 0.28 10.28
CA VAL A 59 -11.37 0.30 10.05
C VAL A 59 -10.87 1.72 10.31
N SER A 60 -9.88 1.83 11.19
CA SER A 60 -9.11 3.07 11.31
C SER A 60 -7.62 2.82 11.09
N LEU A 61 -6.99 3.71 10.35
CA LEU A 61 -5.54 3.73 10.12
C LEU A 61 -4.97 5.02 10.69
N LEU A 62 -3.91 4.91 11.49
CA LEU A 62 -3.27 6.02 12.18
C LEU A 62 -4.27 6.91 12.96
N GLY A 63 -5.33 6.27 13.52
CA GLY A 63 -6.36 6.92 14.32
C GLY A 63 -7.52 7.54 13.53
N VAL A 64 -7.55 7.41 12.20
CA VAL A 64 -8.58 8.00 11.34
C VAL A 64 -9.40 6.91 10.65
N ASP A 65 -10.74 6.99 10.71
CA ASP A 65 -11.62 6.07 9.99
C ASP A 65 -11.36 6.18 8.47
N ASN A 66 -11.18 5.03 7.82
CA ASN A 66 -10.81 4.99 6.41
C ASN A 66 -11.94 5.40 5.45
N GLN A 67 -13.17 5.63 5.93
CA GLN A 67 -14.27 6.20 5.16
C GLN A 67 -14.45 7.70 5.41
N SER A 68 -13.70 8.29 6.35
CA SER A 68 -13.78 9.72 6.60
C SER A 68 -13.14 10.54 5.49
N LYS A 69 -13.55 11.80 5.35
CA LYS A 69 -12.92 12.73 4.39
C LYS A 69 -11.45 13.00 4.70
N ASP A 70 -11.06 12.90 5.96
CA ASP A 70 -9.68 13.14 6.42
C ASP A 70 -8.75 11.98 6.05
N PHE A 71 -9.27 10.83 5.67
CA PHE A 71 -8.47 9.67 5.29
C PHE A 71 -7.56 9.95 4.08
N LEU A 72 -7.95 10.86 3.19
CA LEU A 72 -7.10 11.26 2.06
C LEU A 72 -5.75 11.82 2.54
N ARG A 73 -5.74 12.59 3.63
CA ARG A 73 -4.51 13.10 4.25
C ARG A 73 -3.68 11.99 4.88
N VAL A 74 -4.34 11.02 5.52
CA VAL A 74 -3.66 9.87 6.15
C VAL A 74 -2.96 9.00 5.11
N LYS A 75 -3.47 8.91 3.88
CA LYS A 75 -2.81 8.18 2.78
C LYS A 75 -1.41 8.71 2.47
N GLN A 76 -1.11 9.97 2.77
CA GLN A 76 0.24 10.55 2.67
C GLN A 76 1.25 9.88 3.63
N ASP A 77 0.76 9.28 4.70
CA ASP A 77 1.54 8.61 5.75
C ASP A 77 1.59 7.08 5.58
N ILE A 78 0.99 6.54 4.50
CA ILE A 78 0.90 5.10 4.25
C ILE A 78 1.66 4.73 2.98
N GLY A 79 2.65 3.86 3.13
CA GLY A 79 3.29 3.17 2.01
C GLY A 79 2.59 1.85 1.75
N ILE A 80 2.25 1.56 0.50
CA ILE A 80 1.58 0.32 0.13
C ILE A 80 2.25 -0.34 -1.07
N VAL A 81 2.39 -1.65 -0.99
CA VAL A 81 2.81 -2.51 -2.10
C VAL A 81 1.78 -3.63 -2.24
N LEU A 82 1.03 -3.63 -3.32
CA LEU A 82 0.08 -4.68 -3.67
C LEU A 82 0.70 -5.65 -4.67
N ASP A 83 0.17 -6.87 -4.72
CA ASP A 83 0.64 -7.92 -5.66
C ASP A 83 0.59 -7.48 -7.13
N GLU A 84 -0.33 -6.59 -7.47
CA GLU A 84 -0.39 -5.95 -8.78
C GLU A 84 0.21 -4.55 -8.69
N SER A 85 1.15 -4.26 -9.58
CA SER A 85 1.72 -2.91 -9.66
C SER A 85 0.64 -1.91 -10.07
N CYS A 86 0.30 -1.00 -9.15
CA CYS A 86 -0.60 0.12 -9.41
C CYS A 86 0.11 1.31 -10.10
N LEU A 87 1.37 1.16 -10.46
CA LEU A 87 2.15 2.18 -11.13
C LEU A 87 1.90 2.17 -12.64
N PRO A 88 1.82 3.35 -13.30
CA PRO A 88 1.57 3.42 -14.74
C PRO A 88 2.59 2.64 -15.56
N GLU A 89 2.11 1.79 -16.45
CA GLU A 89 2.97 0.88 -17.22
C GLU A 89 3.84 1.60 -18.26
N THR A 90 3.40 2.75 -18.75
CA THR A 90 4.11 3.52 -19.78
C THR A 90 5.23 4.38 -19.24
N LEU A 91 5.25 4.65 -17.93
CA LEU A 91 6.26 5.49 -17.31
C LEU A 91 7.54 4.71 -17.01
N THR A 92 8.66 5.38 -17.18
CA THR A 92 9.97 4.94 -16.70
C THR A 92 10.09 5.12 -15.19
N ALA A 93 11.05 4.45 -14.54
CA ALA A 93 11.28 4.64 -13.10
C ALA A 93 11.60 6.10 -12.76
N ARG A 94 12.31 6.82 -13.62
CA ARG A 94 12.57 8.27 -13.49
C ARG A 94 11.29 9.10 -13.50
N GLU A 95 10.38 8.80 -14.42
CA GLU A 95 9.09 9.50 -14.54
C GLU A 95 8.14 9.17 -13.39
N VAL A 96 8.16 7.92 -12.90
CA VAL A 96 7.47 7.54 -11.66
C VAL A 96 7.94 8.40 -10.49
N GLY A 97 9.26 8.60 -10.33
CA GLY A 97 9.79 9.48 -9.28
C GLY A 97 9.28 10.92 -9.39
N LYS A 98 9.19 11.47 -10.61
CA LYS A 98 8.63 12.82 -10.83
C LYS A 98 7.15 12.89 -10.50
N LEU A 99 6.37 11.86 -10.88
CA LEU A 99 4.94 11.77 -10.55
C LEU A 99 4.72 11.69 -9.03
N MET A 100 5.52 10.87 -8.34
CA MET A 100 5.43 10.72 -6.88
C MET A 100 5.81 12.01 -6.15
N ALA A 101 6.76 12.78 -6.66
CA ALA A 101 7.11 14.09 -6.12
C ALA A 101 5.96 15.12 -6.19
N LEU A 102 5.04 14.95 -7.16
CA LEU A 102 3.81 15.76 -7.25
C LEU A 102 2.68 15.22 -6.38
N THR A 103 2.76 13.95 -5.97
CA THR A 103 1.70 13.25 -5.24
C THR A 103 1.91 13.31 -3.73
N TYR A 104 3.16 13.14 -3.27
CA TYR A 104 3.51 13.08 -1.86
C TYR A 104 4.18 14.35 -1.38
N GLU A 105 3.63 15.00 -0.36
CA GLU A 105 4.17 16.22 0.24
C GLU A 105 5.58 16.03 0.84
N ARG A 106 5.85 14.80 1.35
CA ARG A 106 7.13 14.45 1.98
C ARG A 106 7.96 13.50 1.13
N TRP A 107 7.89 13.68 -0.21
CA TRP A 107 8.70 12.89 -1.12
C TRP A 107 10.19 13.18 -0.98
N GLU A 108 11.01 12.13 -0.96
CA GLU A 108 12.46 12.19 -0.86
C GLU A 108 13.13 11.64 -2.14
N PRO A 109 13.45 12.51 -3.12
CA PRO A 109 14.01 12.07 -4.41
C PRO A 109 15.33 11.31 -4.26
N GLU A 110 16.18 11.71 -3.32
CA GLU A 110 17.47 11.08 -3.08
C GLU A 110 17.31 9.68 -2.49
N THR A 111 16.39 9.52 -1.54
CA THR A 111 16.02 8.22 -0.97
C THR A 111 15.49 7.28 -2.06
N PHE A 112 14.61 7.79 -2.93
CA PHE A 112 14.08 7.01 -4.05
C PHE A 112 15.18 6.58 -5.02
N SER A 113 16.05 7.51 -5.42
CA SER A 113 17.20 7.21 -6.29
C SER A 113 18.14 6.16 -5.66
N GLY A 114 18.37 6.27 -4.36
CA GLY A 114 19.17 5.30 -3.59
C GLY A 114 18.56 3.89 -3.65
N TYR A 115 17.24 3.76 -3.49
CA TYR A 115 16.56 2.47 -3.63
C TYR A 115 16.59 1.93 -5.06
N LEU A 116 16.43 2.78 -6.09
CA LEU A 116 16.55 2.33 -7.48
C LEU A 116 17.93 1.74 -7.76
N THR A 117 18.98 2.39 -7.27
CA THR A 117 20.36 1.89 -7.38
C THR A 117 20.53 0.58 -6.62
N ARG A 118 20.11 0.52 -5.37
CA ARG A 118 20.21 -0.69 -4.51
C ARG A 118 19.47 -1.89 -5.09
N PHE A 119 18.33 -1.65 -5.73
CA PHE A 119 17.50 -2.70 -6.33
C PHE A 119 17.86 -3.01 -7.78
N SER A 120 18.85 -2.30 -8.35
CA SER A 120 19.28 -2.42 -9.74
C SER A 120 18.11 -2.19 -10.72
N ILE A 121 17.30 -1.15 -10.48
CA ILE A 121 16.20 -0.77 -11.34
C ILE A 121 16.70 0.24 -12.38
N PRO A 122 16.59 -0.05 -13.69
CA PRO A 122 17.00 0.86 -14.75
C PRO A 122 16.07 2.10 -14.78
N LEU A 123 16.69 3.29 -14.89
CA LEU A 123 15.98 4.56 -14.78
C LEU A 123 15.09 4.87 -16.00
N ASP A 124 15.53 4.46 -17.18
CA ASP A 124 14.96 4.92 -18.48
C ASP A 124 14.21 3.80 -19.22
N LYS A 125 13.97 2.66 -18.55
CA LYS A 125 13.16 1.58 -19.07
C LYS A 125 11.73 1.70 -18.56
N ALA A 126 10.74 1.52 -19.44
CA ALA A 126 9.32 1.61 -19.09
C ALA A 126 8.90 0.47 -18.13
N ASN A 127 7.99 0.77 -17.19
CA ASN A 127 7.50 -0.18 -16.19
C ASN A 127 6.85 -1.43 -16.80
N LYS A 128 6.20 -1.31 -17.97
CA LYS A 128 5.63 -2.46 -18.72
C LYS A 128 6.68 -3.53 -19.06
N ASP A 129 7.94 -3.10 -19.27
CA ASP A 129 9.03 -3.98 -19.65
C ASP A 129 9.79 -4.58 -18.44
N PHE A 130 9.32 -4.27 -17.22
CA PHE A 130 9.88 -4.82 -16.00
C PHE A 130 9.33 -6.22 -15.73
N SER A 131 10.18 -7.10 -15.19
CA SER A 131 9.71 -8.34 -14.60
C SER A 131 8.81 -8.06 -13.38
N ARG A 132 7.99 -9.04 -12.97
CA ARG A 132 7.16 -8.91 -11.75
C ARG A 132 7.99 -8.49 -10.54
N GLY A 133 9.17 -9.10 -10.34
CA GLY A 133 10.06 -8.76 -9.24
C GLY A 133 10.60 -7.32 -9.34
N MET A 134 10.89 -6.82 -10.54
CA MET A 134 11.31 -5.43 -10.73
C MET A 134 10.16 -4.45 -10.45
N LYS A 135 8.94 -4.77 -10.87
CA LYS A 135 7.73 -3.97 -10.56
C LYS A 135 7.50 -3.88 -9.03
N MET A 136 7.66 -5.00 -8.31
CA MET A 136 7.55 -5.02 -6.84
C MET A 136 8.66 -4.18 -6.18
N LYS A 137 9.90 -4.26 -6.65
CA LYS A 137 11.01 -3.43 -6.15
C LYS A 137 10.78 -1.94 -6.39
N LEU A 138 10.24 -1.56 -7.56
CA LEU A 138 9.89 -0.17 -7.85
C LEU A 138 8.78 0.33 -6.91
N ALA A 139 7.72 -0.47 -6.71
CA ALA A 139 6.64 -0.14 -5.79
C ALA A 139 7.15 0.00 -4.34
N LEU A 140 8.07 -0.87 -3.91
CA LEU A 140 8.70 -0.78 -2.61
C LEU A 140 9.57 0.49 -2.48
N ALA A 141 10.34 0.84 -3.51
CA ALA A 141 11.10 2.08 -3.53
C ALA A 141 10.18 3.30 -3.35
N VAL A 142 9.03 3.33 -4.03
CA VAL A 142 8.02 4.39 -3.85
C VAL A 142 7.50 4.41 -2.41
N ALA A 143 7.07 3.26 -1.87
CA ALA A 143 6.49 3.16 -0.54
C ALA A 143 7.45 3.62 0.57
N LEU A 144 8.76 3.46 0.37
CA LEU A 144 9.79 3.83 1.35
C LEU A 144 10.31 5.27 1.21
N SER A 145 9.91 6.00 0.14
CA SER A 145 10.54 7.30 -0.20
C SER A 145 9.66 8.52 0.13
N HIS A 146 8.60 8.38 0.92
CA HIS A 146 7.73 9.49 1.32
C HIS A 146 7.48 9.56 2.85
N ARG A 147 8.40 8.99 3.65
CA ARG A 147 8.34 8.96 5.12
C ARG A 147 7.06 8.35 5.66
N ALA A 148 6.63 7.24 5.07
CA ALA A 148 5.46 6.51 5.53
C ALA A 148 5.59 6.12 7.02
N LYS A 149 4.51 6.30 7.78
CA LYS A 149 4.40 5.88 9.20
C LYS A 149 3.83 4.47 9.32
N LEU A 150 3.15 3.99 8.30
CA LEU A 150 2.57 2.65 8.18
C LEU A 150 2.94 2.08 6.81
N LEU A 151 3.48 0.85 6.80
CA LEU A 151 3.75 0.10 5.58
C LEU A 151 2.81 -1.10 5.49
N LEU A 152 2.15 -1.23 4.34
CA LEU A 152 1.31 -2.37 3.96
C LEU A 152 1.98 -3.06 2.77
N LEU A 153 2.51 -4.28 2.99
CA LEU A 153 3.34 -5.01 2.02
C LEU A 153 2.72 -6.37 1.68
#